data_602f099b5610dc051d83d50ad4aec64c
#
_entry.id   602f099b5610dc051d83d50ad4aec64c
#
_cell.length_a   1.000
_cell.length_b   1.000
_cell.length_c   1.000
_cell.angle_alpha   90.00
_cell.angle_beta   90.00
_cell.angle_gamma   90.00
#
_symmetry.space_group_name_H-M   'P 1'
#
loop_
_entity.id
_entity.type
_entity.pdbx_description
1 polymer ?
#
loop_
_entity_poly.entity_id
_entity_poly.type
_entity_poly.pdbx_seq_one_letter_code
_entity_poly.pdbx_strand_id
1 'polypeptide(L)'
;MANRLLRPAACPAARLGAVPDLPWTARAQMEPGTGYLVMASHLPLKRITAAVRFFRAVSAVRKQLATADGLIGYTLRAKPLARDYWTLSVWKDDTALRQFMRTPPHVQVMTSLKPFMGPTKFVTWTASAADGRPIMAAALEHLAAG
;
A
#
# COMPACT_ATOMS: atom_id res chain seq x y z
N MET A 1 -35.65 -8.35 39.33
CA MET A 1 -34.24 -8.18 38.87
C MET A 1 -34.20 -8.33 37.39
N ALA A 2 -34.14 -7.23 36.67
CA ALA A 2 -34.19 -7.22 35.21
C ALA A 2 -32.80 -7.48 34.65
N ASN A 3 -32.64 -8.59 33.94
CA ASN A 3 -31.45 -8.98 33.22
C ASN A 3 -31.39 -8.16 31.95
N ARG A 4 -30.60 -7.09 31.95
CA ARG A 4 -30.39 -6.24 30.76
C ARG A 4 -29.36 -6.95 29.87
N LEU A 5 -29.85 -7.76 28.95
CA LEU A 5 -29.04 -8.31 27.85
C LEU A 5 -28.47 -7.15 27.05
N LEU A 6 -27.17 -6.94 27.16
CA LEU A 6 -26.40 -6.06 26.32
C LEU A 6 -26.47 -6.60 24.86
N ARG A 7 -27.20 -5.91 24.02
CA ARG A 7 -27.19 -6.16 22.59
C ARG A 7 -25.76 -5.88 22.09
N PRO A 8 -25.15 -6.79 21.35
CA PRO A 8 -23.89 -6.45 20.67
C PRO A 8 -24.18 -5.30 19.69
N ALA A 9 -23.33 -4.30 19.75
CA ALA A 9 -23.38 -3.18 18.79
C ALA A 9 -23.32 -3.74 17.38
N ALA A 10 -24.32 -3.43 16.59
CA ALA A 10 -24.34 -3.80 15.18
C ALA A 10 -23.12 -3.21 14.49
N CYS A 11 -22.29 -4.06 13.87
CA CYS A 11 -21.25 -3.60 12.96
C CYS A 11 -21.88 -2.65 11.94
N PRO A 12 -21.30 -1.47 11.71
CA PRO A 12 -21.81 -0.60 10.66
C PRO A 12 -21.80 -1.38 9.34
N ALA A 13 -22.95 -1.45 8.70
CA ALA A 13 -23.09 -2.09 7.41
C ALA A 13 -22.01 -1.57 6.47
N ALA A 14 -21.25 -2.48 5.87
CA ALA A 14 -20.28 -2.14 4.85
C ALA A 14 -20.98 -1.27 3.80
N ARG A 15 -20.51 -0.03 3.61
CA ARG A 15 -21.09 0.86 2.63
C ARG A 15 -20.92 0.22 1.26
N LEU A 16 -22.02 -0.03 0.56
CA LEU A 16 -22.03 -0.43 -0.84
C LEU A 16 -21.18 0.56 -1.64
N GLY A 17 -20.07 0.08 -2.22
CA GLY A 17 -19.12 0.91 -2.98
C GLY A 17 -17.74 1.11 -2.36
N ALA A 18 -17.51 0.68 -1.11
CA ALA A 18 -16.15 0.66 -0.57
C ALA A 18 -15.40 -0.53 -1.18
N VAL A 19 -14.42 -0.27 -2.07
CA VAL A 19 -13.48 -1.29 -2.52
C VAL A 19 -12.56 -1.60 -1.33
N PRO A 20 -12.55 -2.84 -0.81
CA PRO A 20 -11.69 -3.19 0.31
C PRO A 20 -10.23 -3.14 -0.12
N ASP A 21 -9.36 -2.79 0.82
CA ASP A 21 -7.92 -2.93 0.62
C ASP A 21 -7.59 -4.39 0.36
N LEU A 22 -6.60 -4.64 -0.48
CA LEU A 22 -6.04 -5.97 -0.60
C LEU A 22 -5.49 -6.40 0.76
N PRO A 23 -5.57 -7.69 1.11
CA PRO A 23 -5.01 -8.18 2.35
C PRO A 23 -3.52 -7.83 2.46
N TRP A 24 -3.08 -7.54 3.68
CA TRP A 24 -1.66 -7.33 3.94
C TRP A 24 -0.86 -8.58 3.56
N THR A 25 0.14 -8.41 2.72
CA THR A 25 1.08 -9.47 2.38
C THR A 25 2.31 -9.31 3.27
N ALA A 26 2.43 -10.17 4.28
CA ALA A 26 3.56 -10.18 5.19
C ALA A 26 4.75 -10.93 4.59
N ARG A 27 5.95 -10.36 4.78
CA ARG A 27 7.22 -10.98 4.39
C ARG A 27 8.10 -11.27 5.61
N ALA A 28 8.02 -10.42 6.62
CA ALA A 28 8.75 -10.55 7.88
C ALA A 28 7.92 -9.92 9.00
N GLN A 29 8.30 -10.19 10.23
CA GLN A 29 7.70 -9.54 11.40
C GLN A 29 8.51 -8.30 11.76
N MET A 30 7.81 -7.28 12.28
CA MET A 30 8.46 -6.12 12.86
C MET A 30 9.01 -6.48 14.24
N GLU A 31 10.30 -6.29 14.42
CA GLU A 31 10.97 -6.58 15.69
C GLU A 31 10.76 -5.44 16.70
N PRO A 32 10.42 -5.74 17.96
CA PRO A 32 10.28 -4.73 19.01
C PRO A 32 11.54 -3.87 19.17
N GLY A 33 11.34 -2.58 19.39
CA GLY A 33 12.44 -1.63 19.58
C GLY A 33 13.16 -1.18 18.30
N THR A 34 12.71 -1.63 17.14
CA THR A 34 13.30 -1.30 15.85
C THR A 34 12.43 -0.31 15.09
N GLY A 35 13.07 0.65 14.42
CA GLY A 35 12.42 1.56 13.48
C GLY A 35 12.40 0.97 12.06
N TYR A 36 11.34 1.27 11.32
CA TYR A 36 11.13 0.81 9.96
C TYR A 36 10.80 1.99 9.05
N LEU A 37 11.17 1.88 7.78
CA LEU A 37 10.78 2.84 6.77
C LEU A 37 9.44 2.43 6.16
N VAL A 38 8.49 3.34 6.18
CA VAL A 38 7.19 3.17 5.53
C VAL A 38 7.15 4.03 4.28
N MET A 39 6.65 3.49 3.20
CA MET A 39 6.42 4.20 1.95
C MET A 39 4.97 4.07 1.53
N ALA A 40 4.36 5.17 1.20
CA ALA A 40 3.04 5.21 0.58
C ALA A 40 3.09 5.94 -0.76
N SER A 41 2.25 5.52 -1.69
CA SER A 41 2.11 6.19 -2.97
C SER A 41 0.65 6.34 -3.38
N HIS A 42 0.37 7.40 -4.13
CA HIS A 42 -0.87 7.59 -4.86
C HIS A 42 -0.56 7.58 -6.36
N LEU A 43 -1.20 6.67 -7.08
CA LEU A 43 -0.91 6.37 -8.46
C LEU A 43 -2.19 6.52 -9.32
N PRO A 44 -2.57 7.75 -9.70
CA PRO A 44 -3.73 7.96 -10.55
C PRO A 44 -3.41 7.62 -12.01
N LEU A 45 -4.35 6.99 -12.72
CA LEU A 45 -4.26 6.76 -14.15
C LEU A 45 -4.96 7.88 -14.92
N LYS A 46 -4.40 8.25 -16.07
CA LYS A 46 -5.02 9.24 -16.97
C LYS A 46 -6.31 8.73 -17.60
N ARG A 47 -6.38 7.43 -17.90
CA ARG A 47 -7.51 6.79 -18.57
C ARG A 47 -7.83 5.44 -17.96
N ILE A 48 -9.10 5.10 -17.90
CA ILE A 48 -9.56 3.80 -17.38
C ILE A 48 -9.03 2.64 -18.24
N THR A 49 -8.82 2.86 -19.54
CA THR A 49 -8.29 1.86 -20.47
C THR A 49 -6.86 1.44 -20.14
N ALA A 50 -6.12 2.24 -19.38
CA ALA A 50 -4.79 1.88 -18.91
C ALA A 50 -4.80 0.87 -17.75
N ALA A 51 -5.96 0.55 -17.18
CA ALA A 51 -6.07 -0.36 -16.03
C ALA A 51 -5.47 -1.74 -16.29
N VAL A 52 -5.70 -2.32 -17.46
CA VAL A 52 -5.14 -3.64 -17.82
C VAL A 52 -3.63 -3.61 -17.81
N ARG A 53 -3.03 -2.58 -18.40
CA ARG A 53 -1.57 -2.38 -18.40
C ARG A 53 -1.05 -2.19 -16.98
N PHE A 54 -1.76 -1.42 -16.17
CA PHE A 54 -1.41 -1.19 -14.78
C PHE A 54 -1.44 -2.49 -13.97
N PHE A 55 -2.48 -3.30 -14.10
CA PHE A 55 -2.57 -4.57 -13.38
C PHE A 55 -1.50 -5.58 -13.80
N ARG A 56 -1.14 -5.62 -15.06
CA ARG A 56 0.02 -6.42 -15.51
C ARG A 56 1.32 -5.96 -14.87
N ALA A 57 1.52 -4.66 -14.80
CA ALA A 57 2.67 -4.06 -14.14
C ALA A 57 2.71 -4.37 -12.65
N VAL A 58 1.59 -4.21 -11.96
CA VAL A 58 1.44 -4.57 -10.54
C VAL A 58 1.76 -6.05 -10.32
N SER A 59 1.30 -6.93 -11.20
CA SER A 59 1.59 -8.36 -11.10
C SER A 59 3.09 -8.65 -11.21
N ALA A 60 3.80 -7.98 -12.13
CA ALA A 60 5.24 -8.11 -12.27
C ALA A 60 5.99 -7.59 -11.03
N VAL A 61 5.57 -6.44 -10.50
CA VAL A 61 6.14 -5.85 -9.29
C VAL A 61 5.89 -6.74 -8.05
N ARG A 62 4.71 -7.35 -7.94
CA ARG A 62 4.41 -8.29 -6.84
C ARG A 62 5.32 -9.52 -6.87
N LYS A 63 5.65 -10.04 -8.03
CA LYS A 63 6.64 -11.13 -8.15
C LYS A 63 8.02 -10.69 -7.67
N GLN A 64 8.44 -9.47 -7.99
CA GLN A 64 9.68 -8.91 -7.47
C GLN A 64 9.64 -8.73 -5.96
N LEU A 65 8.53 -8.22 -5.41
CA LEU A 65 8.33 -8.07 -3.97
C LEU A 65 8.42 -9.40 -3.22
N ALA A 66 8.04 -10.50 -3.85
CA ALA A 66 8.12 -11.83 -3.24
C ALA A 66 9.56 -12.25 -2.87
N THR A 67 10.57 -11.65 -3.48
CA THR A 67 11.98 -11.94 -3.23
C THR A 67 12.80 -10.72 -2.82
N ALA A 68 12.15 -9.58 -2.57
CA ALA A 68 12.84 -8.34 -2.21
C ALA A 68 13.44 -8.42 -0.80
N ASP A 69 14.74 -8.16 -0.70
CA ASP A 69 15.44 -8.13 0.57
C ASP A 69 15.03 -6.90 1.39
N GLY A 70 14.75 -7.12 2.67
CA GLY A 70 14.40 -6.06 3.61
C GLY A 70 12.95 -5.58 3.53
N LEU A 71 12.11 -6.19 2.70
CA LEU A 71 10.68 -5.94 2.71
C LEU A 71 10.03 -6.62 3.91
N ILE A 72 9.28 -5.84 4.70
CA ILE A 72 8.52 -6.36 5.83
C ILE A 72 7.11 -6.77 5.39
N GLY A 73 6.47 -5.97 4.56
CA GLY A 73 5.17 -6.28 4.02
C GLY A 73 4.60 -5.13 3.20
N TYR A 74 3.47 -5.39 2.55
CA TYR A 74 2.82 -4.39 1.70
C TYR A 74 1.33 -4.66 1.52
N THR A 75 0.63 -3.64 1.08
CA THR A 75 -0.76 -3.72 0.63
C THR A 75 -1.03 -2.72 -0.49
N LEU A 76 -2.14 -2.89 -1.16
CA LEU A 76 -2.60 -2.06 -2.27
C LEU A 76 -4.09 -1.77 -2.08
N ARG A 77 -4.48 -0.54 -2.29
CA ARG A 77 -5.88 -0.14 -2.47
C ARG A 77 -6.11 0.22 -3.93
N ALA A 78 -7.16 -0.30 -4.52
CA ALA A 78 -7.53 -0.03 -5.90
C ALA A 78 -8.97 0.47 -6.00
N LYS A 79 -9.17 1.57 -6.71
CA LYS A 79 -10.48 2.07 -7.14
C LYS A 79 -10.47 2.23 -8.66
N PRO A 80 -10.62 1.13 -9.41
CA PRO A 80 -10.43 1.12 -10.86
C PRO A 80 -11.33 2.10 -11.62
N LEU A 81 -12.59 2.22 -11.21
CA LEU A 81 -13.54 3.14 -11.86
C LEU A 81 -13.19 4.62 -11.60
N ALA A 82 -12.58 4.93 -10.47
CA ALA A 82 -12.05 6.25 -10.17
C ALA A 82 -10.65 6.46 -10.73
N ARG A 83 -10.03 5.44 -11.29
CA ARG A 83 -8.66 5.45 -11.81
C ARG A 83 -7.61 5.76 -10.75
N ASP A 84 -7.89 5.44 -9.49
CA ASP A 84 -7.03 5.73 -8.36
C ASP A 84 -6.51 4.45 -7.73
N TYR A 85 -5.21 4.46 -7.43
CA TYR A 85 -4.51 3.36 -6.79
C TYR A 85 -3.57 3.90 -5.71
N TRP A 86 -3.47 3.18 -4.60
CA TRP A 86 -2.57 3.53 -3.50
C TRP A 86 -1.78 2.31 -3.09
N THR A 87 -0.52 2.52 -2.77
CA THR A 87 0.33 1.46 -2.23
C THR A 87 0.81 1.84 -0.84
N LEU A 88 1.03 0.85 -0.01
CA LEU A 88 1.63 0.99 1.31
C LEU A 88 2.61 -0.16 1.51
N SER A 89 3.86 0.16 1.80
CA SER A 89 4.90 -0.84 2.03
C SER A 89 5.78 -0.45 3.22
N VAL A 90 6.26 -1.47 3.91
CA VAL A 90 7.16 -1.31 5.07
C VAL A 90 8.47 -2.01 4.76
N TRP A 91 9.57 -1.32 4.99
CA TRP A 91 10.93 -1.73 4.67
C TRP A 91 11.82 -1.67 5.90
N LYS A 92 12.82 -2.53 5.92
CA LYS A 92 13.83 -2.53 6.98
C LYS A 92 14.52 -1.17 7.10
N ASP A 93 14.89 -0.58 5.96
CA ASP A 93 15.59 0.70 5.86
C ASP A 93 15.46 1.31 4.47
N ASP A 94 16.00 2.51 4.30
CA ASP A 94 16.01 3.25 3.04
C ASP A 94 16.85 2.54 1.96
N THR A 95 17.92 1.87 2.34
CA THR A 95 18.78 1.12 1.40
C THR A 95 18.00 -0.01 0.74
N ALA A 96 17.22 -0.77 1.51
CA ALA A 96 16.39 -1.86 0.98
C ALA A 96 15.33 -1.33 -0.01
N LEU A 97 14.67 -0.24 0.33
CA LEU A 97 13.69 0.39 -0.55
C LEU A 97 14.33 0.87 -1.86
N ARG A 98 15.42 1.58 -1.78
CA ARG A 98 16.15 2.10 -2.97
C ARG A 98 16.65 0.98 -3.86
N GLN A 99 17.17 -0.08 -3.28
CA GLN A 99 17.63 -1.25 -4.03
C GLN A 99 16.47 -1.89 -4.81
N PHE A 100 15.33 -2.07 -4.18
CA PHE A 100 14.12 -2.57 -4.85
C PHE A 100 13.70 -1.64 -6.01
N MET A 101 13.66 -0.34 -5.78
CA MET A 101 13.21 0.63 -6.79
C MET A 101 14.11 0.66 -8.03
N ARG A 102 15.41 0.38 -7.87
CA ARG A 102 16.42 0.36 -8.94
C ARG A 102 16.55 -0.99 -9.63
N THR A 103 16.00 -2.03 -9.05
CA THR A 103 16.11 -3.40 -9.57
C THR A 103 15.00 -3.68 -10.59
N PRO A 104 15.31 -4.31 -11.74
CA PRO A 104 14.27 -4.79 -12.64
C PRO A 104 13.36 -5.84 -11.95
N PRO A 105 12.07 -5.92 -12.27
CA PRO A 105 11.37 -5.15 -13.30
C PRO A 105 10.82 -3.78 -12.84
N HIS A 106 10.92 -3.40 -11.54
CA HIS A 106 10.30 -2.18 -11.01
C HIS A 106 10.69 -0.92 -11.81
N VAL A 107 11.98 -0.70 -12.04
CA VAL A 107 12.45 0.49 -12.78
C VAL A 107 11.89 0.54 -14.20
N GLN A 108 11.80 -0.59 -14.88
CA GLN A 108 11.27 -0.69 -16.23
C GLN A 108 9.76 -0.48 -16.28
N VAL A 109 9.05 -1.07 -15.30
CA VAL A 109 7.61 -0.91 -15.14
C VAL A 109 7.24 0.55 -14.90
N MET A 110 7.95 1.23 -14.02
CA MET A 110 7.70 2.66 -13.75
C MET A 110 7.91 3.52 -14.97
N THR A 111 8.97 3.26 -15.73
CA THR A 111 9.25 3.97 -16.98
C THR A 111 8.16 3.75 -18.03
N SER A 112 7.71 2.51 -18.18
CA SER A 112 6.67 2.16 -19.17
C SER A 112 5.28 2.67 -18.79
N LEU A 113 4.99 2.82 -17.51
CA LEU A 113 3.70 3.32 -17.03
C LEU A 113 3.60 4.86 -17.05
N LYS A 114 4.73 5.55 -17.00
CA LYS A 114 4.77 7.01 -16.88
C LYS A 114 3.84 7.75 -17.85
N PRO A 115 3.75 7.41 -19.16
CA PRO A 115 2.85 8.08 -20.10
C PRO A 115 1.35 7.91 -19.75
N PHE A 116 1.00 6.88 -18.98
CA PHE A 116 -0.37 6.54 -18.63
C PHE A 116 -0.78 7.01 -17.23
N MET A 117 0.18 7.59 -16.48
CA MET A 117 -0.03 8.05 -15.11
C MET A 117 -0.34 9.52 -15.06
N GLY A 118 -1.32 9.89 -14.24
CA GLY A 118 -1.52 11.26 -13.81
C GLY A 118 -0.46 11.69 -12.78
N PRO A 119 -0.65 12.84 -12.09
CA PRO A 119 0.29 13.28 -11.07
C PRO A 119 0.41 12.24 -9.96
N THR A 120 1.59 11.64 -9.84
CA THR A 120 1.90 10.65 -8.80
C THR A 120 2.44 11.34 -7.55
N LYS A 121 2.14 10.77 -6.39
CA LYS A 121 2.64 11.27 -5.11
C LYS A 121 3.25 10.12 -4.33
N PHE A 122 4.39 10.39 -3.72
CA PHE A 122 5.13 9.45 -2.87
C PHE A 122 5.45 10.13 -1.55
N VAL A 123 5.34 9.39 -0.47
CA VAL A 123 5.72 9.85 0.86
C VAL A 123 6.38 8.71 1.63
N THR A 124 7.39 9.05 2.42
CA THR A 124 8.05 8.11 3.32
C THR A 124 8.07 8.68 4.73
N TRP A 125 7.98 7.80 5.71
CA TRP A 125 8.15 8.14 7.13
C TRP A 125 8.72 6.96 7.89
N THR A 126 9.24 7.22 9.08
CA THR A 126 9.72 6.18 9.98
C THR A 126 8.62 5.79 10.96
N ALA A 127 8.41 4.49 11.13
CA ALA A 127 7.48 3.95 12.11
C ALA A 127 8.21 2.98 13.04
N SER A 128 7.77 2.93 14.29
CA SER A 128 8.25 1.98 15.28
C SER A 128 7.40 0.71 15.27
N ALA A 129 8.01 -0.44 15.57
CA ALA A 129 7.27 -1.67 15.80
C ALA A 129 6.23 -1.56 16.93
N ALA A 130 6.48 -0.68 17.91
CA ALA A 130 5.55 -0.41 19.00
C ALA A 130 4.23 0.22 18.52
N ASP A 131 4.24 0.94 17.40
CA ASP A 131 3.04 1.55 16.80
C ASP A 131 2.18 0.54 16.05
N GLY A 132 2.64 -0.69 15.93
CA GLY A 132 2.01 -1.73 15.14
C GLY A 132 2.19 -1.57 13.63
N ARG A 133 1.58 -2.46 12.89
CA ARG A 133 1.62 -2.43 11.42
C ARG A 133 0.92 -1.17 10.90
N PRO A 134 1.57 -0.38 10.01
CA PRO A 134 0.91 0.75 9.37
C PRO A 134 -0.34 0.32 8.59
N ILE A 135 -1.35 1.17 8.59
CA ILE A 135 -2.62 0.94 7.89
C ILE A 135 -2.81 1.97 6.78
N MET A 136 -3.66 1.65 5.82
CA MET A 136 -3.91 2.52 4.67
C MET A 136 -4.46 3.90 5.08
N ALA A 137 -5.23 3.99 6.17
CA ALA A 137 -5.70 5.28 6.70
C ALA A 137 -4.54 6.20 7.05
N ALA A 138 -3.49 5.69 7.70
CA ALA A 138 -2.28 6.46 7.99
C ALA A 138 -1.54 6.89 6.71
N ALA A 139 -1.49 6.01 5.72
CA ALA A 139 -0.90 6.33 4.41
C ALA A 139 -1.61 7.52 3.74
N LEU A 140 -2.93 7.53 3.76
CA LEU A 140 -3.73 8.63 3.20
C LEU A 140 -3.49 9.95 3.93
N GLU A 141 -3.36 9.93 5.26
CA GLU A 141 -3.03 11.12 6.05
C GLU A 141 -1.66 11.68 5.68
N HIS A 142 -0.63 10.83 5.60
CA HIS A 142 0.71 11.25 5.20
C HIS A 142 0.75 11.78 3.77
N LEU A 143 0.03 11.17 2.85
CA LEU A 143 -0.07 11.64 1.47
C LEU A 143 -0.81 12.99 1.37
N ALA A 144 -1.78 13.24 2.23
CA ALA A 144 -2.50 14.52 2.26
C ALA A 144 -1.66 15.65 2.87
N ALA A 145 -0.77 15.34 3.81
CA ALA A 145 0.08 16.31 4.49
C ALA A 145 1.34 16.70 3.70
N GLY A 146 1.77 15.83 2.76
CA GLY A 146 3.01 15.99 1.99
C GLY A 146 2.93 16.81 0.72
#